data_6d86a391f8f3e6778fccc4d5fb4e3b39
#
_entry.id   6d86a391f8f3e6778fccc4d5fb4e3b39
#
_cell.length_a   1.000
_cell.length_b   1.000
_cell.length_c   1.000
_cell.angle_alpha   90.00
_cell.angle_beta   90.00
_cell.angle_gamma   90.00
#
_symmetry.space_group_name_H-M   'P 1'
#
loop_
_entity.id
_entity.type
_entity.pdbx_description
1 polymer ?
#
loop_
_entity_poly.entity_id
_entity_poly.type
_entity_poly.pdbx_seq_one_letter_code
_entity_poly.pdbx_strand_id
1 'polypeptide(L)'
;MMQVRLGYAADARGAGIAYARLQARAGERLVRVAFRVQRFDGLQGREVGYAALTAVASMLRERAVERVRFGLADLELVADCNEHRDVPPALVLPYVRLRCALNRFAAATVCAGGDADLEARARAELVLHSAA
;
A
#
# COMPACT_ATOMS: atom_id res chain seq x y z
N MET A 1 -14.32 5.60 11.34
CA MET A 1 -13.02 5.46 10.66
C MET A 1 -13.08 4.31 9.68
N MET A 2 -12.71 4.55 8.43
CA MET A 2 -12.70 3.52 7.39
C MET A 2 -11.57 2.52 7.65
N GLN A 3 -11.87 1.22 7.56
CA GLN A 3 -10.88 0.15 7.61
C GLN A 3 -10.49 -0.21 6.19
N VAL A 4 -9.19 -0.27 5.91
CA VAL A 4 -8.67 -0.60 4.58
C VAL A 4 -7.63 -1.70 4.72
N ARG A 5 -7.88 -2.85 4.09
CA ARG A 5 -6.90 -3.95 4.05
C ARG A 5 -6.36 -4.06 2.63
N LEU A 6 -5.04 -4.11 2.51
CA LEU A 6 -4.37 -4.15 1.23
C LEU A 6 -3.78 -5.52 0.92
N GLY A 7 -3.85 -5.87 -0.37
CA GLY A 7 -3.03 -6.92 -0.95
C GLY A 7 -2.43 -6.36 -2.23
N TYR A 8 -1.14 -6.54 -2.43
CA TYR A 8 -0.45 -5.93 -3.56
C TYR A 8 0.71 -6.79 -4.04
N ALA A 9 1.13 -6.55 -5.27
CA ALA A 9 2.30 -7.18 -5.86
C ALA A 9 2.86 -6.27 -6.94
N ALA A 10 4.12 -6.48 -7.29
CA ALA A 10 4.77 -5.80 -8.40
C ALA A 10 5.67 -6.78 -9.14
N ASP A 11 5.85 -6.56 -10.45
CA ASP A 11 6.77 -7.35 -11.26
C ASP A 11 8.20 -6.82 -11.16
N ALA A 12 9.13 -7.49 -11.85
CA ALA A 12 10.54 -7.11 -11.83
C ALA A 12 10.80 -5.74 -12.47
N ARG A 13 9.89 -5.26 -13.31
CA ARG A 13 9.99 -3.96 -13.99
C ARG A 13 9.41 -2.80 -13.17
N GLY A 14 8.79 -3.11 -12.03
CA GLY A 14 8.19 -2.11 -11.17
C GLY A 14 6.74 -1.78 -11.47
N ALA A 15 6.08 -2.52 -12.36
CA ALA A 15 4.64 -2.39 -12.54
C ALA A 15 3.93 -3.11 -11.40
N GLY A 16 3.03 -2.42 -10.71
CA GLY A 16 2.35 -2.96 -9.55
C GLY A 16 0.84 -2.81 -9.59
N ILE A 17 0.18 -3.70 -8.88
CA ILE A 17 -1.28 -3.69 -8.68
C ILE A 17 -1.54 -3.80 -7.19
N ALA A 18 -2.38 -2.93 -6.67
CA ALA A 18 -2.89 -3.00 -5.31
C ALA A 18 -4.41 -3.18 -5.35
N TYR A 19 -4.89 -4.10 -4.53
CA TYR A 19 -6.32 -4.21 -4.22
C TYR A 19 -6.54 -3.77 -2.79
N ALA A 20 -7.55 -2.98 -2.57
CA ALA A 20 -7.91 -2.51 -1.25
C ALA A 20 -9.36 -2.85 -0.95
N ARG A 21 -9.57 -3.50 0.19
CA ARG A 21 -10.90 -3.80 0.71
C ARG A 21 -11.28 -2.71 1.69
N LEU A 22 -12.26 -1.90 1.31
CA LEU A 22 -12.71 -0.75 2.09
C LEU A 22 -13.93 -1.17 2.91
N GLN A 23 -13.85 -1.02 4.22
CA GLN A 23 -14.98 -1.29 5.13
C GLN A 23 -15.37 -0.02 5.87
N ALA A 24 -16.62 0.38 5.73
CA ALA A 24 -17.21 1.50 6.42
C ALA A 24 -18.62 1.10 6.86
N ARG A 25 -19.30 1.98 7.60
CA ARG A 25 -20.68 1.72 8.05
C ARG A 25 -21.63 1.40 6.90
N ALA A 26 -21.41 2.03 5.74
CA ALA A 26 -22.24 1.85 4.56
C ALA A 26 -22.05 0.50 3.87
N GLY A 27 -21.01 -0.27 4.23
CA GLY A 27 -20.74 -1.58 3.67
C GLY A 27 -19.28 -1.76 3.26
N GLU A 28 -19.04 -2.77 2.44
CA GLU A 28 -17.71 -3.15 1.98
C GLU A 28 -17.58 -2.88 0.49
N ARG A 29 -16.40 -2.41 0.08
CA ARG A 29 -16.11 -2.12 -1.31
C ARG A 29 -14.70 -2.56 -1.64
N LEU A 30 -14.52 -3.09 -2.85
CA LEU A 30 -13.21 -3.46 -3.38
C LEU A 30 -12.77 -2.44 -4.43
N VAL A 31 -11.55 -1.95 -4.31
CA VAL A 31 -10.97 -1.05 -5.32
C VAL A 31 -9.62 -1.59 -5.79
N ARG A 32 -9.28 -1.25 -7.02
CA ARG A 32 -8.01 -1.63 -7.65
C ARG A 32 -7.24 -0.37 -8.02
N VAL A 33 -5.96 -0.34 -7.68
CA VAL A 33 -5.08 0.79 -7.97
C VAL A 33 -3.81 0.27 -8.63
N ALA A 34 -3.50 0.77 -9.81
CA ALA A 34 -2.21 0.51 -10.45
C ALA A 34 -1.18 1.50 -9.93
N PHE A 35 0.05 1.05 -9.77
CA PHE A 35 1.13 1.90 -9.31
C PHE A 35 2.45 1.50 -9.96
N ARG A 36 3.44 2.36 -9.81
CA ARG A 36 4.81 2.07 -10.24
C ARG A 36 5.75 2.19 -9.07
N VAL A 37 6.77 1.34 -9.06
CA VAL A 37 7.78 1.32 -8.02
C VAL A 37 9.16 1.11 -8.63
N GLN A 38 10.16 1.80 -8.07
CA GLN A 38 11.55 1.50 -8.37
C GLN A 38 11.99 0.33 -7.50
N ARG A 39 12.39 -0.78 -8.16
CA ARG A 39 12.81 -1.99 -7.45
C ARG A 39 14.27 -1.88 -7.04
N PHE A 40 14.56 -2.30 -5.80
CA PHE A 40 15.92 -2.34 -5.27
C PHE A 40 16.19 -3.71 -4.68
N ASP A 41 17.39 -4.25 -4.95
CA ASP A 41 17.82 -5.51 -4.36
C ASP A 41 18.06 -5.34 -2.86
N GLY A 42 17.73 -6.39 -2.09
CA GLY A 42 17.99 -6.42 -0.66
C GLY A 42 16.95 -5.77 0.23
N LEU A 43 15.90 -5.16 -0.34
CA LEU A 43 14.81 -4.57 0.45
C LEU A 43 13.63 -5.51 0.67
N GLN A 44 13.70 -6.74 0.17
CA GLN A 44 12.68 -7.79 0.35
C GLN A 44 11.27 -7.34 -0.04
N GLY A 45 11.17 -6.45 -1.02
CA GLY A 45 9.87 -5.94 -1.49
C GLY A 45 9.27 -4.84 -0.66
N ARG A 46 9.96 -4.31 0.34
CA ARG A 46 9.45 -3.22 1.17
C ARG A 46 9.13 -1.98 0.34
N GLU A 47 9.94 -1.71 -0.70
CA GLU A 47 9.71 -0.61 -1.64
C GLU A 47 8.36 -0.73 -2.35
N VAL A 48 7.91 -1.95 -2.62
CA VAL A 48 6.61 -2.21 -3.23
C VAL A 48 5.49 -1.78 -2.28
N GLY A 49 5.61 -2.13 -1.01
CA GLY A 49 4.63 -1.75 0.01
C GLY A 49 4.49 -0.24 0.15
N TYR A 50 5.61 0.48 0.16
CA TYR A 50 5.59 1.95 0.20
C TYR A 50 4.84 2.55 -0.99
N ALA A 51 5.13 2.07 -2.19
CA ALA A 51 4.48 2.58 -3.41
C ALA A 51 2.99 2.25 -3.44
N ALA A 52 2.63 1.01 -3.06
CA ALA A 52 1.23 0.57 -3.03
C ALA A 52 0.41 1.40 -2.03
N LEU A 53 0.91 1.54 -0.81
CA LEU A 53 0.20 2.29 0.23
C LEU A 53 0.06 3.76 -0.14
N THR A 54 1.11 4.37 -0.69
CA THR A 54 1.05 5.77 -1.14
C THR A 54 -0.01 5.95 -2.22
N ALA A 55 -0.07 5.03 -3.19
CA ALA A 55 -1.05 5.10 -4.27
C ALA A 55 -2.49 4.95 -3.75
N VAL A 56 -2.72 4.00 -2.84
CA VAL A 56 -4.05 3.79 -2.24
C VAL A 56 -4.46 4.99 -1.39
N ALA A 57 -3.54 5.53 -0.59
CA ALA A 57 -3.80 6.71 0.23
C ALA A 57 -4.19 7.91 -0.65
N SER A 58 -3.47 8.14 -1.74
CA SER A 58 -3.77 9.24 -2.67
C SER A 58 -5.16 9.09 -3.28
N MET A 59 -5.52 7.87 -3.70
CA MET A 59 -6.85 7.59 -4.26
C MET A 59 -7.95 7.87 -3.25
N LEU A 60 -7.77 7.47 -1.99
CA LEU A 60 -8.77 7.71 -0.95
C LEU A 60 -8.95 9.19 -0.65
N ARG A 61 -7.86 9.97 -0.66
CA ARG A 61 -7.95 11.42 -0.48
C ARG A 61 -8.70 12.10 -1.64
N GLU A 62 -8.50 11.63 -2.86
CA GLU A 62 -9.28 12.12 -4.00
C GLU A 62 -10.78 11.86 -3.84
N ARG A 63 -11.14 10.80 -3.10
CA ARG A 63 -12.52 10.46 -2.76
C ARG A 63 -13.00 11.09 -1.46
N ALA A 64 -12.24 12.03 -0.92
CA ALA A 64 -12.57 12.80 0.28
C ALA A 64 -12.68 11.96 1.57
N VAL A 65 -11.99 10.83 1.64
CA VAL A 65 -11.88 10.05 2.88
C VAL A 65 -10.98 10.81 3.85
N GLU A 66 -11.45 11.07 5.05
CA GLU A 66 -10.72 11.87 6.04
C GLU A 66 -10.05 11.05 7.13
N ARG A 67 -10.62 9.90 7.48
CA ARG A 67 -10.13 9.04 8.58
C ARG A 67 -10.02 7.61 8.10
N VAL A 68 -8.83 7.03 8.28
CA VAL A 68 -8.55 5.72 7.71
C VAL A 68 -7.57 4.93 8.57
N ARG A 69 -7.76 3.61 8.60
CA ARG A 69 -6.80 2.67 9.18
C ARG A 69 -6.39 1.69 8.08
N PHE A 70 -5.11 1.69 7.75
CA PHE A 70 -4.55 0.78 6.75
C PHE A 70 -3.99 -0.47 7.40
N GLY A 71 -4.40 -1.64 6.92
CA GLY A 71 -3.84 -2.92 7.33
C GLY A 71 -2.95 -3.49 6.22
N LEU A 72 -1.73 -3.89 6.59
CA LEU A 72 -0.72 -4.38 5.68
C LEU A 72 -0.11 -5.68 6.20
N ALA A 73 0.34 -6.54 5.27
CA ALA A 73 1.06 -7.76 5.62
C ALA A 73 2.55 -7.49 5.90
N ASP A 74 3.13 -6.43 5.35
CA ASP A 74 4.54 -6.09 5.49
C ASP A 74 4.82 -5.47 6.86
N LEU A 75 5.28 -6.28 7.80
CA LEU A 75 5.54 -5.86 9.17
C LEU A 75 6.70 -4.87 9.29
N GLU A 76 7.67 -4.92 8.38
CA GLU A 76 8.78 -3.97 8.36
C GLU A 76 8.28 -2.56 8.03
N LEU A 77 7.40 -2.44 7.05
CA LEU A 77 6.81 -1.17 6.68
C LEU A 77 5.93 -0.64 7.82
N VAL A 78 5.13 -1.50 8.44
CA VAL A 78 4.30 -1.12 9.59
C VAL A 78 5.17 -0.56 10.71
N ALA A 79 6.29 -1.22 11.00
CA ALA A 79 7.23 -0.76 12.02
C ALA A 79 7.87 0.58 11.65
N ASP A 80 8.26 0.76 10.38
CA ASP A 80 8.81 2.03 9.91
C ASP A 80 7.84 3.20 10.17
N CYS A 81 6.56 2.98 9.92
CA CYS A 81 5.54 4.01 10.12
C CYS A 81 5.25 4.29 11.60
N ASN A 82 5.24 3.25 12.44
CA ASN A 82 4.79 3.37 13.82
C ASN A 82 5.91 3.67 14.81
N GLU A 83 7.12 3.18 14.54
CA GLU A 83 8.26 3.35 15.44
C GLU A 83 9.14 4.53 15.07
N HIS A 84 8.88 5.18 13.93
CA HIS A 84 9.66 6.32 13.41
C HIS A 84 11.17 6.03 13.38
N ARG A 85 11.51 4.79 13.08
CA ARG A 85 12.89 4.35 13.02
C ARG A 85 13.54 4.76 11.70
N ASP A 86 14.86 4.78 11.67
CA ASP A 86 15.61 5.07 10.45
C ASP A 86 15.35 3.99 9.40
N VAL A 87 15.03 4.43 8.20
CA VAL A 87 14.85 3.53 7.07
C VAL A 87 16.14 3.47 6.24
N PRO A 88 16.37 2.37 5.49
CA PRO A 88 17.51 2.31 4.57
C PRO A 88 17.53 3.50 3.61
N PRO A 89 18.71 3.99 3.18
CA PRO A 89 18.80 5.16 2.30
C PRO A 89 17.94 5.07 1.05
N ALA A 90 17.80 3.88 0.46
CA ALA A 90 16.97 3.68 -0.74
C ALA A 90 15.48 3.89 -0.48
N LEU A 91 15.03 3.83 0.77
CA LEU A 91 13.62 4.01 1.16
C LEU A 91 13.30 5.41 1.68
N VAL A 92 14.28 6.30 1.82
CA VAL A 92 14.04 7.64 2.38
C VAL A 92 13.00 8.40 1.57
N LEU A 93 13.14 8.47 0.26
CA LEU A 93 12.18 9.18 -0.59
C LEU A 93 10.79 8.52 -0.60
N PRO A 94 10.65 7.21 -0.80
CA PRO A 94 9.37 6.53 -0.64
C PRO A 94 8.73 6.77 0.73
N TYR A 95 9.52 6.73 1.81
CA TYR A 95 9.04 7.00 3.16
C TYR A 95 8.47 8.42 3.30
N VAL A 96 9.20 9.43 2.81
CA VAL A 96 8.76 10.82 2.86
C VAL A 96 7.47 11.00 2.05
N ARG A 97 7.39 10.41 0.87
CA ARG A 97 6.18 10.46 0.04
C ARG A 97 4.97 9.86 0.76
N LEU A 98 5.17 8.73 1.41
CA LEU A 98 4.10 8.09 2.18
C LEU A 98 3.68 8.97 3.35
N ARG A 99 4.62 9.51 4.13
CA ARG A 99 4.29 10.40 5.24
C ARG A 99 3.50 11.62 4.79
N CYS A 100 3.90 12.22 3.67
CA CYS A 100 3.14 13.34 3.09
C CYS A 100 1.72 12.93 2.71
N ALA A 101 1.55 11.76 2.11
CA ALA A 101 0.22 11.25 1.74
C ALA A 101 -0.64 11.01 2.99
N LEU A 102 -0.08 10.39 4.02
CA LEU A 102 -0.80 10.11 5.26
C LEU A 102 -1.17 11.39 6.02
N ASN A 103 -0.32 12.41 5.97
CA ASN A 103 -0.57 13.67 6.65
C ASN A 103 -1.71 14.49 6.04
N ARG A 104 -2.17 14.12 4.86
CA ARG A 104 -3.34 14.75 4.23
C ARG A 104 -4.67 14.30 4.83
N PHE A 105 -4.67 13.21 5.60
CA PHE A 105 -5.85 12.75 6.31
C PHE A 105 -6.00 13.48 7.65
N ALA A 106 -7.22 13.62 8.12
CA ALA A 106 -7.47 14.11 9.49
C ALA A 106 -6.92 13.10 10.52
N ALA A 107 -7.05 11.80 10.21
CA ALA A 107 -6.43 10.74 11.00
C ALA A 107 -6.11 9.56 10.08
N ALA A 108 -4.88 9.07 10.15
CA ALA A 108 -4.45 7.89 9.41
C ALA A 108 -3.54 7.05 10.28
N THR A 109 -3.82 5.75 10.37
CA THR A 109 -2.98 4.80 11.09
C THR A 109 -2.61 3.65 10.17
N VAL A 110 -1.45 3.05 10.44
CA VAL A 110 -0.95 1.89 9.71
C VAL A 110 -0.77 0.76 10.72
N CYS A 111 -1.31 -0.41 10.43
CA CYS A 111 -1.24 -1.55 11.34
C CYS A 111 -1.05 -2.85 10.56
N ALA A 112 -0.68 -3.91 11.29
CA ALA A 112 -0.63 -5.25 10.72
C ALA A 112 -2.05 -5.71 10.38
N GLY A 113 -2.20 -6.43 9.28
CA GLY A 113 -3.49 -6.96 8.86
C GLY A 113 -3.74 -6.82 7.37
N GLY A 114 -2.90 -7.46 6.57
CA GLY A 114 -3.09 -7.53 5.13
C GLY A 114 -4.19 -8.49 4.75
N ASP A 115 -4.41 -8.64 3.45
CA ASP A 115 -5.41 -9.53 2.87
C ASP A 115 -4.72 -10.47 1.88
N ALA A 116 -4.54 -11.73 2.29
CA ALA A 116 -3.83 -12.73 1.48
C ALA A 116 -4.55 -13.03 0.16
N ASP A 117 -5.88 -13.00 0.15
CA ASP A 117 -6.67 -13.24 -1.06
C ASP A 117 -6.45 -12.13 -2.07
N LEU A 118 -6.39 -10.89 -1.62
CA LEU A 118 -6.12 -9.74 -2.49
C LEU A 118 -4.68 -9.74 -2.99
N GLU A 119 -3.73 -10.16 -2.18
CA GLU A 119 -2.34 -10.32 -2.62
C GLU A 119 -2.24 -11.36 -3.73
N ALA A 120 -2.87 -12.51 -3.57
CA ALA A 120 -2.90 -13.56 -4.57
C ALA A 120 -3.55 -13.07 -5.87
N ARG A 121 -4.61 -12.29 -5.77
CA ARG A 121 -5.30 -11.70 -6.93
C ARG A 121 -4.38 -10.72 -7.67
N ALA A 122 -3.65 -9.88 -6.95
CA ALA A 122 -2.71 -8.95 -7.56
C ALA A 122 -1.59 -9.68 -8.31
N ARG A 123 -1.03 -10.73 -7.71
CA ARG A 123 0.00 -11.56 -8.35
C ARG A 123 -0.52 -12.25 -9.60
N ALA A 124 -1.72 -12.82 -9.55
CA ALA A 124 -2.32 -13.48 -10.69
C ALA A 124 -2.55 -12.51 -11.86
N GLU A 125 -3.00 -11.31 -11.57
CA GLU A 125 -3.21 -10.29 -12.59
C GLU A 125 -1.89 -9.91 -13.28
N LEU A 126 -0.81 -9.73 -12.53
CA LEU A 126 0.50 -9.42 -13.10
C LEU A 126 1.04 -10.53 -13.99
N VAL A 127 0.83 -11.79 -13.62
CA VAL A 127 1.22 -12.94 -14.43
C VAL A 127 0.46 -12.95 -15.75
N LEU A 128 -0.85 -12.70 -15.72
CA LEU A 128 -1.67 -12.63 -16.94
C LEU A 128 -1.21 -11.50 -17.86
N HIS A 129 -0.88 -10.34 -17.33
CA HIS A 129 -0.37 -9.23 -18.14
C HIS A 129 1.00 -9.54 -18.76
N SER A 130 1.86 -10.27 -18.07
CA SER A 130 3.18 -10.67 -18.58
C SER A 130 3.09 -11.72 -19.68
N ALA A 131 2.02 -12.52 -19.68
CA ALA A 131 1.79 -13.59 -20.69
C ALA A 131 1.11 -13.07 -21.95
N ALA A 132 0.60 -11.85 -21.94
CA ALA A 132 -0.15 -11.27 -23.06
C ALA A 132 0.77 -10.68 -24.14
#